data_73ae6d8ba8853fd40c072c5caf9bdb40
#
_entry.id   73ae6d8ba8853fd40c072c5caf9bdb40
#
_cell.length_a   1.000
_cell.length_b   1.000
_cell.length_c   1.000
_cell.angle_alpha   90.00
_cell.angle_beta   90.00
_cell.angle_gamma   90.00
#
_symmetry.space_group_name_H-M   'P 1'
#
loop_
_entity.id
_entity.type
_entity.pdbx_description
1 polymer ?
#
loop_
_entity_poly.entity_id
_entity_poly.type
_entity_poly.pdbx_seq_one_letter_code
_entity_poly.pdbx_strand_id
1 'polypeptide(L)'
;VIKGVLFDLDDTLYNSSEFARRARKEALKAMMDAGLHTSEEEAEKVLNRIILQKGSNYSMHFNDLVKALKGYHDPKIIATGIITYHNVKFSLLRPFPDTTSSLINLKSKGLKLGILTDGVTLKQWEKLIRLSICPFFDEVITSEEFGLGKPYPEFFQHGLNKMDLKPEEVVYVGDREDRDIIPAKSLGMKTVRIFKGKYSDNKETIADYSINSLSELPIIVEKL
;
A
#
# COMPACT_ATOMS: atom_id res chain seq x y z
N VAL A 1 0.13 28.40 0.99
CA VAL A 1 0.49 27.80 2.29
C VAL A 1 -0.18 26.45 2.40
N ILE A 2 0.61 25.43 2.64
CA ILE A 2 0.13 24.05 2.83
C ILE A 2 -0.58 23.93 4.19
N LYS A 3 -1.73 23.28 4.19
CA LYS A 3 -2.56 23.03 5.38
C LYS A 3 -2.75 21.53 5.66
N GLY A 4 -2.46 20.67 4.67
CA GLY A 4 -2.62 19.23 4.83
C GLY A 4 -1.70 18.40 3.98
N VAL A 5 -1.54 17.14 4.37
CA VAL A 5 -0.82 16.13 3.60
C VAL A 5 -1.71 14.91 3.44
N LEU A 6 -1.89 14.47 2.20
CA LEU A 6 -2.61 13.26 1.84
C LEU A 6 -1.62 12.18 1.44
N PHE A 7 -1.68 11.03 2.06
CA PHE A 7 -0.75 9.92 1.83
C PHE A 7 -1.44 8.74 1.13
N ASP A 8 -0.75 8.11 0.21
CA ASP A 8 -0.94 6.69 -0.03
C ASP A 8 -0.44 5.87 1.17
N LEU A 9 -0.88 4.62 1.28
CA LEU A 9 -0.53 3.74 2.39
C LEU A 9 0.53 2.70 2.01
N ASP A 10 0.22 1.85 1.02
CA ASP A 10 1.01 0.68 0.65
C ASP A 10 2.28 1.10 -0.12
N ASP A 11 3.46 0.67 0.33
CA ASP A 11 4.77 1.07 -0.19
C ASP A 11 5.13 2.56 -0.04
N THR A 12 4.26 3.33 0.63
CA THR A 12 4.47 4.74 0.97
C THR A 12 4.81 4.92 2.45
N LEU A 13 4.04 4.33 3.36
CA LEU A 13 4.25 4.43 4.81
C LEU A 13 4.88 3.17 5.42
N TYR A 14 4.83 2.06 4.72
CA TYR A 14 5.43 0.78 5.08
C TYR A 14 5.69 -0.07 3.83
N ASN A 15 6.55 -1.09 3.93
CA ASN A 15 6.96 -1.91 2.78
C ASN A 15 5.98 -3.06 2.50
N SER A 16 4.85 -2.75 1.90
CA SER A 16 3.77 -3.72 1.65
C SER A 16 4.19 -4.81 0.66
N SER A 17 4.87 -4.43 -0.40
CA SER A 17 5.32 -5.35 -1.46
C SER A 17 6.30 -6.39 -0.94
N GLU A 18 7.29 -5.99 -0.14
CA GLU A 18 8.29 -6.89 0.43
C GLU A 18 7.67 -7.84 1.46
N PHE A 19 6.78 -7.32 2.32
CA PHE A 19 6.11 -8.15 3.32
C PHE A 19 5.19 -9.19 2.67
N ALA A 20 4.47 -8.80 1.62
CA ALA A 20 3.65 -9.73 0.85
C ALA A 20 4.51 -10.79 0.12
N ARG A 21 5.66 -10.38 -0.45
CA ARG A 21 6.60 -11.29 -1.11
C ARG A 21 7.15 -12.35 -0.14
N ARG A 22 7.63 -11.90 1.03
CA ARG A 22 8.13 -12.81 2.08
C ARG A 22 7.03 -13.76 2.59
N ALA A 23 5.85 -13.23 2.86
CA ALA A 23 4.72 -14.03 3.32
C ALA A 23 4.30 -15.10 2.31
N ARG A 24 4.29 -14.78 1.00
CA ARG A 24 4.02 -15.76 -0.06
C ARG A 24 5.08 -16.85 -0.10
N LYS A 25 6.36 -16.48 -0.01
CA LYS A 25 7.46 -17.45 -0.03
C LYS A 25 7.34 -18.45 1.12
N GLU A 26 7.10 -17.98 2.33
CA GLU A 26 6.92 -18.87 3.49
C GLU A 26 5.63 -19.70 3.39
N ALA A 27 4.56 -19.14 2.84
CA ALA A 27 3.33 -19.88 2.59
C ALA A 27 3.55 -21.03 1.59
N LEU A 28 4.28 -20.80 0.49
CA LEU A 28 4.60 -21.85 -0.48
C LEU A 28 5.42 -22.98 0.13
N LYS A 29 6.43 -22.66 0.96
CA LYS A 29 7.21 -23.68 1.68
C LYS A 29 6.30 -24.53 2.58
N ALA A 30 5.47 -23.89 3.40
CA ALA A 30 4.54 -24.59 4.28
C ALA A 30 3.53 -25.46 3.51
N MET A 31 3.08 -25.01 2.34
CA MET A 31 2.21 -25.80 1.47
C MET A 31 2.93 -27.03 0.88
N MET A 32 4.21 -26.90 0.50
CA MET A 32 5.03 -28.02 0.06
C MET A 32 5.23 -29.05 1.19
N ASP A 33 5.54 -28.59 2.40
CA ASP A 33 5.64 -29.46 3.59
C ASP A 33 4.30 -30.17 3.90
N ALA A 34 3.18 -29.52 3.59
CA ALA A 34 1.84 -30.09 3.76
C ALA A 34 1.43 -31.09 2.64
N GLY A 35 2.26 -31.25 1.59
CA GLY A 35 2.04 -32.22 0.51
C GLY A 35 1.73 -31.62 -0.87
N LEU A 36 2.07 -30.36 -1.09
CA LEU A 36 2.06 -29.80 -2.44
C LEU A 36 3.34 -30.20 -3.18
N HIS A 37 3.28 -31.30 -3.92
CA HIS A 37 4.43 -31.84 -4.64
C HIS A 37 4.75 -31.01 -5.89
N THR A 38 5.65 -30.06 -5.76
CA THR A 38 6.16 -29.17 -6.82
C THR A 38 7.49 -28.56 -6.38
N SER A 39 8.20 -27.92 -7.30
CA SER A 39 9.36 -27.08 -6.94
C SER A 39 8.92 -25.70 -6.45
N GLU A 40 9.75 -25.05 -5.61
CA GLU A 40 9.52 -23.68 -5.15
C GLU A 40 9.37 -22.70 -6.34
N GLU A 41 10.23 -22.88 -7.35
CA GLU A 41 10.24 -22.07 -8.57
C GLU A 41 8.92 -22.19 -9.37
N GLU A 42 8.42 -23.41 -9.58
CA GLU A 42 7.17 -23.64 -10.32
C GLU A 42 5.97 -23.10 -9.52
N ALA A 43 5.91 -23.34 -8.21
CA ALA A 43 4.86 -22.79 -7.36
C ALA A 43 4.83 -21.27 -7.40
N GLU A 44 5.99 -20.62 -7.30
CA GLU A 44 6.12 -19.15 -7.35
C GLU A 44 5.69 -18.60 -8.72
N LYS A 45 6.10 -19.24 -9.81
CA LYS A 45 5.74 -18.88 -11.18
C LYS A 45 4.22 -18.95 -11.41
N VAL A 46 3.59 -20.04 -10.96
CA VAL A 46 2.13 -20.22 -11.08
C VAL A 46 1.40 -19.19 -10.22
N LEU A 47 1.83 -18.99 -8.96
CA LEU A 47 1.22 -18.00 -8.07
C LEU A 47 1.33 -16.57 -8.62
N ASN A 48 2.49 -16.18 -9.13
CA ASN A 48 2.68 -14.87 -9.74
C ASN A 48 1.80 -14.64 -10.96
N ARG A 49 1.60 -15.67 -11.80
CA ARG A 49 0.66 -15.62 -12.92
C ARG A 49 -0.77 -15.37 -12.45
N ILE A 50 -1.22 -16.08 -11.41
CA ILE A 50 -2.56 -15.90 -10.83
C ILE A 50 -2.72 -14.48 -10.29
N ILE A 51 -1.71 -13.96 -9.58
CA ILE A 51 -1.72 -12.60 -9.04
C ILE A 51 -1.81 -11.54 -10.16
N LEU A 52 -1.06 -11.71 -11.23
CA LEU A 52 -1.11 -10.80 -12.40
C LEU A 52 -2.49 -10.80 -13.07
N GLN A 53 -3.14 -11.96 -13.16
CA GLN A 53 -4.45 -12.09 -13.80
C GLN A 53 -5.62 -11.62 -12.93
N LYS A 54 -5.56 -11.88 -11.61
CA LYS A 54 -6.68 -11.66 -10.69
C LYS A 54 -6.53 -10.44 -9.80
N GLY A 55 -5.34 -9.83 -9.78
CA GLY A 55 -5.03 -8.71 -8.89
C GLY A 55 -4.66 -9.13 -7.46
N SER A 56 -4.01 -8.24 -6.73
CA SER A 56 -3.49 -8.50 -5.38
C SER A 56 -4.59 -8.68 -4.32
N ASN A 57 -5.78 -8.16 -4.55
CA ASN A 57 -6.92 -8.24 -3.61
C ASN A 57 -7.77 -9.51 -3.75
N TYR A 58 -7.50 -10.33 -4.77
CA TYR A 58 -8.21 -11.59 -4.94
C TYR A 58 -7.97 -12.53 -3.77
N SER A 59 -9.04 -13.12 -3.21
CA SER A 59 -8.98 -13.89 -1.96
C SER A 59 -8.62 -15.37 -2.16
N MET A 60 -8.68 -15.89 -3.40
CA MET A 60 -8.57 -17.32 -3.70
C MET A 60 -7.24 -17.70 -4.37
N HIS A 61 -6.17 -16.92 -4.19
CA HIS A 61 -4.87 -17.18 -4.82
C HIS A 61 -4.34 -18.60 -4.55
N PHE A 62 -4.38 -19.05 -3.30
CA PHE A 62 -3.88 -20.39 -2.92
C PHE A 62 -4.82 -21.50 -3.37
N ASN A 63 -6.12 -21.25 -3.45
CA ASN A 63 -7.07 -22.21 -4.01
C ASN A 63 -6.76 -22.48 -5.48
N ASP A 64 -6.61 -21.42 -6.27
CA ASP A 64 -6.30 -21.51 -7.70
C ASP A 64 -4.91 -22.11 -7.93
N LEU A 65 -3.92 -21.79 -7.08
CA LEU A 65 -2.59 -22.38 -7.11
C LEU A 65 -2.66 -23.92 -6.94
N VAL A 66 -3.32 -24.39 -5.88
CA VAL A 66 -3.43 -25.82 -5.59
C VAL A 66 -4.18 -26.53 -6.71
N LYS A 67 -5.28 -25.96 -7.20
CA LYS A 67 -6.03 -26.51 -8.33
C LYS A 67 -5.18 -26.59 -9.60
N ALA A 68 -4.38 -25.57 -9.89
CA ALA A 68 -3.49 -25.55 -11.06
C ALA A 68 -2.40 -26.62 -11.00
N LEU A 69 -1.84 -26.90 -9.82
CA LEU A 69 -0.72 -27.84 -9.64
C LEU A 69 -1.16 -29.28 -9.36
N LYS A 70 -2.31 -29.48 -8.69
CA LYS A 70 -2.82 -30.83 -8.33
C LYS A 70 -4.00 -31.28 -9.19
N GLY A 71 -4.65 -30.39 -9.93
CA GLY A 71 -5.89 -30.68 -10.66
C GLY A 71 -7.17 -30.63 -9.80
N TYR A 72 -7.05 -30.53 -8.47
CA TYR A 72 -8.16 -30.46 -7.53
C TYR A 72 -7.83 -29.55 -6.35
N HIS A 73 -8.85 -29.15 -5.57
CA HIS A 73 -8.66 -28.40 -4.34
C HIS A 73 -8.33 -29.36 -3.19
N ASP A 74 -7.21 -29.10 -2.49
CA ASP A 74 -6.81 -29.79 -1.28
C ASP A 74 -6.96 -28.84 -0.08
N PRO A 75 -8.02 -28.98 0.73
CA PRO A 75 -8.32 -28.02 1.80
C PRO A 75 -7.22 -27.89 2.83
N LYS A 76 -6.48 -28.95 3.15
CA LYS A 76 -5.37 -28.95 4.10
C LYS A 76 -4.24 -28.06 3.57
N ILE A 77 -3.81 -28.24 2.35
CA ILE A 77 -2.73 -27.47 1.74
C ILE A 77 -3.14 -26.01 1.60
N ILE A 78 -4.36 -25.74 1.14
CA ILE A 78 -4.90 -24.38 1.00
C ILE A 78 -4.92 -23.66 2.34
N ALA A 79 -5.48 -24.28 3.38
CA ALA A 79 -5.55 -23.71 4.72
C ALA A 79 -4.15 -23.41 5.28
N THR A 80 -3.19 -24.34 5.09
CA THR A 80 -1.79 -24.14 5.49
C THR A 80 -1.20 -22.88 4.83
N GLY A 81 -1.39 -22.72 3.53
CA GLY A 81 -0.92 -21.52 2.81
C GLY A 81 -1.54 -20.24 3.33
N ILE A 82 -2.86 -20.21 3.51
CA ILE A 82 -3.60 -19.03 4.02
C ILE A 82 -3.11 -18.65 5.43
N ILE A 83 -3.06 -19.59 6.34
CA ILE A 83 -2.64 -19.35 7.74
C ILE A 83 -1.20 -18.85 7.79
N THR A 84 -0.29 -19.52 7.09
CA THR A 84 1.13 -19.13 7.06
C THR A 84 1.30 -17.73 6.45
N TYR A 85 0.63 -17.45 5.33
CA TYR A 85 0.68 -16.13 4.70
C TYR A 85 0.25 -15.02 5.65
N HIS A 86 -0.88 -15.17 6.33
CA HIS A 86 -1.38 -14.15 7.25
C HIS A 86 -0.48 -13.99 8.47
N ASN A 87 -0.03 -15.08 9.09
CA ASN A 87 0.84 -15.02 10.26
C ASN A 87 2.16 -14.32 9.94
N VAL A 88 2.82 -14.70 8.84
CA VAL A 88 4.08 -14.07 8.42
C VAL A 88 3.86 -12.61 8.05
N LYS A 89 2.84 -12.30 7.25
CA LYS A 89 2.54 -10.92 6.87
C LYS A 89 2.32 -10.04 8.09
N PHE A 90 1.54 -10.48 9.07
CA PHE A 90 1.27 -9.72 10.28
C PHE A 90 2.49 -9.59 11.20
N SER A 91 3.33 -10.62 11.30
CA SER A 91 4.57 -10.53 12.09
C SER A 91 5.59 -9.53 11.53
N LEU A 92 5.55 -9.31 10.22
CA LEU A 92 6.43 -8.36 9.53
C LEU A 92 5.89 -6.93 9.50
N LEU A 93 4.58 -6.75 9.75
CA LEU A 93 3.90 -5.48 9.55
C LEU A 93 4.42 -4.42 10.52
N ARG A 94 5.20 -3.48 9.99
CA ARG A 94 5.75 -2.33 10.70
C ARG A 94 5.91 -1.15 9.74
N PRO A 95 5.78 0.10 10.21
CA PRO A 95 6.04 1.27 9.38
C PRO A 95 7.52 1.33 8.97
N PHE A 96 7.85 2.15 7.98
CA PHE A 96 9.24 2.51 7.75
C PHE A 96 9.81 3.19 9.00
N PRO A 97 11.14 3.10 9.25
CA PRO A 97 11.75 3.60 10.50
C PRO A 97 11.48 5.08 10.76
N ASP A 98 11.32 5.87 9.72
CA ASP A 98 11.13 7.32 9.74
C ASP A 98 9.65 7.76 9.65
N THR A 99 8.72 6.83 9.44
CA THR A 99 7.28 7.16 9.28
C THR A 99 6.72 7.86 10.51
N THR A 100 6.82 7.24 11.69
CA THR A 100 6.19 7.76 12.89
C THR A 100 6.73 9.14 13.29
N SER A 101 8.06 9.32 13.26
CA SER A 101 8.68 10.62 13.57
C SER A 101 8.29 11.72 12.58
N SER A 102 8.16 11.37 11.29
CA SER A 102 7.71 12.31 10.26
C SER A 102 6.25 12.72 10.45
N LEU A 103 5.35 11.76 10.76
CA LEU A 103 3.95 12.06 11.06
C LEU A 103 3.80 12.94 12.30
N ILE A 104 4.55 12.68 13.38
CA ILE A 104 4.59 13.53 14.57
C ILE A 104 5.01 14.96 14.22
N ASN A 105 6.08 15.11 13.44
CA ASN A 105 6.58 16.42 13.02
C ASN A 105 5.52 17.19 12.21
N LEU A 106 4.89 16.56 11.23
CA LEU A 106 3.83 17.19 10.44
C LEU A 106 2.62 17.59 11.30
N LYS A 107 2.18 16.74 12.23
CA LYS A 107 1.09 17.08 13.17
C LYS A 107 1.46 18.22 14.09
N SER A 108 2.71 18.30 14.57
CA SER A 108 3.18 19.39 15.44
C SER A 108 3.17 20.76 14.75
N LYS A 109 3.18 20.78 13.40
CA LYS A 109 3.01 22.00 12.59
C LYS A 109 1.53 22.37 12.34
N GLY A 110 0.60 21.65 12.94
CA GLY A 110 -0.85 21.90 12.80
C GLY A 110 -1.44 21.43 11.47
N LEU A 111 -0.73 20.59 10.71
CA LEU A 111 -1.23 20.07 9.44
C LEU A 111 -2.30 19.00 9.65
N LYS A 112 -3.33 19.02 8.82
CA LYS A 112 -4.26 17.89 8.66
C LYS A 112 -3.56 16.77 7.91
N LEU A 113 -3.66 15.53 8.39
CA LEU A 113 -3.10 14.35 7.71
C LEU A 113 -4.23 13.41 7.31
N GLY A 114 -4.20 12.95 6.05
CA GLY A 114 -5.17 12.00 5.53
C GLY A 114 -4.52 10.83 4.83
N ILE A 115 -5.23 9.71 4.77
CA ILE A 115 -4.91 8.55 3.94
C ILE A 115 -5.88 8.48 2.77
N LEU A 116 -5.37 8.28 1.56
CA LEU A 116 -6.12 7.96 0.36
C LEU A 116 -5.57 6.67 -0.24
N THR A 117 -6.27 5.55 -0.05
CA THR A 117 -5.74 4.22 -0.34
C THR A 117 -6.71 3.33 -1.10
N ASP A 118 -6.17 2.54 -2.04
CA ASP A 118 -6.94 1.52 -2.75
C ASP A 118 -7.07 0.25 -1.91
N GLY A 119 -8.27 -0.33 -1.91
CA GLY A 119 -8.51 -1.65 -1.34
C GLY A 119 -9.75 -1.73 -0.45
N VAL A 120 -9.89 -2.91 0.14
CA VAL A 120 -11.00 -3.24 1.05
C VAL A 120 -10.85 -2.47 2.35
N THR A 121 -11.88 -1.70 2.71
CA THR A 121 -11.89 -0.78 3.87
C THR A 121 -11.40 -1.45 5.16
N LEU A 122 -11.97 -2.59 5.52
CA LEU A 122 -11.57 -3.30 6.73
C LEU A 122 -10.10 -3.73 6.71
N LYS A 123 -9.58 -4.14 5.55
CA LYS A 123 -8.17 -4.52 5.41
C LYS A 123 -7.22 -3.32 5.54
N GLN A 124 -7.62 -2.15 5.07
CA GLN A 124 -6.81 -0.94 5.20
C GLN A 124 -6.79 -0.43 6.65
N TRP A 125 -7.94 -0.45 7.33
CA TRP A 125 -8.01 -0.13 8.75
C TRP A 125 -7.20 -1.12 9.61
N GLU A 126 -7.27 -2.44 9.32
CA GLU A 126 -6.45 -3.43 10.01
C GLU A 126 -4.95 -3.13 9.89
N LYS A 127 -4.48 -2.71 8.71
CA LYS A 127 -3.09 -2.30 8.50
C LYS A 127 -2.73 -1.07 9.36
N LEU A 128 -3.53 0.00 9.31
CA LEU A 128 -3.29 1.23 10.07
C LEU A 128 -3.22 0.98 11.57
N ILE A 129 -4.11 0.15 12.11
CA ILE A 129 -4.15 -0.22 13.52
C ILE A 129 -2.88 -1.03 13.88
N ARG A 130 -2.53 -2.05 13.10
CA ARG A 130 -1.34 -2.88 13.32
C ARG A 130 -0.02 -2.12 13.18
N LEU A 131 0.03 -1.14 12.26
CA LEU A 131 1.16 -0.24 12.10
C LEU A 131 1.27 0.79 13.24
N SER A 132 0.24 0.89 14.10
CA SER A 132 0.14 1.88 15.19
C SER A 132 0.26 3.34 14.72
N ILE A 133 -0.16 3.64 13.49
CA ILE A 133 -0.11 4.98 12.89
C ILE A 133 -1.50 5.61 12.73
N CYS A 134 -2.58 4.85 12.94
CA CYS A 134 -3.96 5.32 12.84
C CYS A 134 -4.23 6.65 13.59
N PRO A 135 -3.72 6.90 14.82
CA PRO A 135 -4.03 8.14 15.55
C PRO A 135 -3.50 9.43 14.92
N PHE A 136 -2.61 9.35 13.93
CA PHE A 136 -2.05 10.54 13.29
C PHE A 136 -2.97 11.11 12.20
N PHE A 137 -3.93 10.32 11.70
CA PHE A 137 -4.74 10.69 10.55
C PHE A 137 -6.10 11.23 10.98
N ASP A 138 -6.43 12.40 10.43
CA ASP A 138 -7.74 13.05 10.62
C ASP A 138 -8.80 12.37 9.73
N GLU A 139 -8.40 11.88 8.55
CA GLU A 139 -9.26 11.18 7.59
C GLU A 139 -8.59 9.94 7.01
N VAL A 140 -9.36 8.88 6.82
CA VAL A 140 -8.94 7.65 6.11
C VAL A 140 -9.97 7.33 5.04
N ILE A 141 -9.57 7.45 3.79
CA ILE A 141 -10.44 7.30 2.62
C ILE A 141 -10.00 6.07 1.83
N THR A 142 -10.92 5.14 1.63
CA THR A 142 -10.66 3.89 0.90
C THR A 142 -11.45 3.82 -0.39
N SER A 143 -10.89 3.18 -1.41
CA SER A 143 -11.56 3.02 -2.70
C SER A 143 -12.83 2.18 -2.64
N GLU A 144 -12.91 1.20 -1.74
CA GLU A 144 -14.12 0.38 -1.55
C GLU A 144 -15.28 1.23 -1.03
N GLU A 145 -15.03 2.09 -0.04
CA GLU A 145 -16.06 2.94 0.57
C GLU A 145 -16.59 4.00 -0.39
N PHE A 146 -15.70 4.57 -1.21
CA PHE A 146 -16.08 5.55 -2.22
C PHE A 146 -16.67 4.92 -3.49
N GLY A 147 -16.36 3.65 -3.77
CA GLY A 147 -16.79 2.93 -4.97
C GLY A 147 -15.89 3.14 -6.19
N LEU A 148 -14.85 3.95 -6.08
CA LEU A 148 -13.87 4.24 -7.12
C LEU A 148 -12.50 4.45 -6.48
N GLY A 149 -11.42 4.06 -7.16
CA GLY A 149 -10.06 4.15 -6.63
C GLY A 149 -9.14 4.99 -7.51
N LYS A 150 -7.85 4.97 -7.20
CA LYS A 150 -6.82 5.57 -8.01
C LYS A 150 -6.67 4.85 -9.36
N PRO A 151 -6.43 5.50 -10.49
CA PRO A 151 -5.98 6.91 -10.62
C PRO A 151 -7.14 7.90 -10.90
N TYR A 152 -8.37 7.61 -10.60
CA TYR A 152 -9.49 8.47 -10.94
C TYR A 152 -9.47 9.77 -10.13
N PRO A 153 -9.48 10.96 -10.77
CA PRO A 153 -9.43 12.26 -10.08
C PRO A 153 -10.54 12.48 -9.07
N GLU A 154 -11.73 11.90 -9.30
CA GLU A 154 -12.88 12.00 -8.41
C GLU A 154 -12.58 11.43 -7.00
N PHE A 155 -11.75 10.40 -6.92
CA PHE A 155 -11.34 9.82 -5.65
C PHE A 155 -10.42 10.77 -4.86
N PHE A 156 -9.50 11.45 -5.55
CA PHE A 156 -8.65 12.49 -4.95
C PHE A 156 -9.48 13.71 -4.52
N GLN A 157 -10.42 14.15 -5.36
CA GLN A 157 -11.33 15.25 -5.01
C GLN A 157 -12.18 14.90 -3.78
N HIS A 158 -12.65 13.65 -3.67
CA HIS A 158 -13.34 13.18 -2.48
C HIS A 158 -12.45 13.27 -1.23
N GLY A 159 -11.19 12.89 -1.33
CA GLY A 159 -10.21 13.04 -0.24
C GLY A 159 -10.03 14.49 0.20
N LEU A 160 -9.91 15.41 -0.75
CA LEU A 160 -9.83 16.85 -0.48
C LEU A 160 -11.08 17.37 0.25
N ASN A 161 -12.27 16.96 -0.22
CA ASN A 161 -13.54 17.36 0.39
C ASN A 161 -13.67 16.82 1.83
N LYS A 162 -13.24 15.59 2.09
CA LYS A 162 -13.22 15.02 3.46
C LYS A 162 -12.29 15.78 4.39
N MET A 163 -11.15 16.22 3.89
CA MET A 163 -10.21 17.04 4.66
C MET A 163 -10.62 18.50 4.77
N ASP A 164 -11.66 18.94 4.04
CA ASP A 164 -12.07 20.35 3.93
C ASP A 164 -10.88 21.25 3.55
N LEU A 165 -10.18 20.87 2.45
CA LEU A 165 -9.02 21.58 1.92
C LEU A 165 -9.14 21.70 0.39
N LYS A 166 -8.51 22.76 -0.13
CA LYS A 166 -8.35 22.97 -1.57
C LYS A 166 -7.12 22.26 -2.10
N PRO A 167 -7.07 21.90 -3.40
CA PRO A 167 -5.91 21.22 -3.98
C PRO A 167 -4.57 21.93 -3.71
N GLU A 168 -4.52 23.25 -3.87
CA GLU A 168 -3.32 24.06 -3.66
C GLU A 168 -2.85 24.16 -2.19
N GLU A 169 -3.67 23.69 -1.26
CA GLU A 169 -3.37 23.64 0.19
C GLU A 169 -2.83 22.27 0.62
N VAL A 170 -2.75 21.29 -0.30
CA VAL A 170 -2.44 19.90 0.03
C VAL A 170 -1.19 19.42 -0.71
N VAL A 171 -0.34 18.72 0.02
CA VAL A 171 0.73 17.88 -0.56
C VAL A 171 0.24 16.44 -0.62
N TYR A 172 0.28 15.84 -1.79
CA TYR A 172 0.05 14.40 -1.96
C TYR A 172 1.37 13.64 -1.98
N VAL A 173 1.44 12.55 -1.22
CA VAL A 173 2.64 11.70 -1.10
C VAL A 173 2.29 10.27 -1.49
N GLY A 174 2.99 9.71 -2.49
CA GLY A 174 2.80 8.34 -2.95
C GLY A 174 4.02 7.77 -3.65
N ASP A 175 4.02 6.45 -3.90
CA ASP A 175 5.14 5.75 -4.55
C ASP A 175 4.96 5.59 -6.06
N ARG A 176 3.71 5.65 -6.55
CA ARG A 176 3.39 5.35 -7.94
C ARG A 176 3.15 6.59 -8.78
N GLU A 177 3.90 6.67 -9.88
CA GLU A 177 3.74 7.76 -10.85
C GLU A 177 2.34 7.80 -11.46
N ASP A 178 1.89 6.65 -11.98
CA ASP A 178 0.65 6.51 -12.74
C ASP A 178 -0.62 6.61 -11.88
N ARG A 179 -0.55 6.21 -10.62
CA ARG A 179 -1.73 6.12 -9.75
C ARG A 179 -1.82 7.21 -8.69
N ASP A 180 -0.68 7.78 -8.30
CA ASP A 180 -0.59 8.76 -7.22
C ASP A 180 -0.24 10.15 -7.76
N ILE A 181 0.89 10.26 -8.46
CA ILE A 181 1.49 11.54 -8.80
C ILE A 181 0.73 12.25 -9.92
N ILE A 182 0.52 11.57 -11.04
CA ILE A 182 -0.17 12.15 -12.20
C ILE A 182 -1.58 12.66 -11.82
N PRO A 183 -2.47 11.85 -11.20
CA PRO A 183 -3.82 12.31 -10.87
C PRO A 183 -3.85 13.40 -9.81
N ALA A 184 -3.01 13.33 -8.75
CA ALA A 184 -2.93 14.38 -7.74
C ALA A 184 -2.48 15.72 -8.34
N LYS A 185 -1.44 15.68 -9.19
CA LYS A 185 -0.92 16.86 -9.87
C LYS A 185 -1.93 17.47 -10.85
N SER A 186 -2.70 16.64 -11.54
CA SER A 186 -3.74 17.12 -12.47
C SER A 186 -4.84 17.94 -11.79
N LEU A 187 -5.08 17.71 -10.50
CA LEU A 187 -6.01 18.49 -9.68
C LEU A 187 -5.40 19.76 -9.07
N GLY A 188 -4.09 19.97 -9.23
CA GLY A 188 -3.40 21.14 -8.69
C GLY A 188 -2.79 20.95 -7.29
N MET A 189 -2.78 19.73 -6.76
CA MET A 189 -2.03 19.45 -5.53
C MET A 189 -0.53 19.52 -5.78
N LYS A 190 0.24 19.87 -4.74
CA LYS A 190 1.67 19.63 -4.72
C LYS A 190 1.94 18.16 -4.54
N THR A 191 2.93 17.62 -5.25
CA THR A 191 3.19 16.18 -5.27
C THR A 191 4.60 15.84 -4.83
N VAL A 192 4.71 14.83 -3.99
CA VAL A 192 5.99 14.26 -3.53
C VAL A 192 5.98 12.78 -3.83
N ARG A 193 6.89 12.33 -4.68
CA ARG A 193 7.08 10.91 -4.93
C ARG A 193 8.11 10.32 -3.99
N ILE A 194 7.73 9.27 -3.27
CA ILE A 194 8.67 8.50 -2.44
C ILE A 194 9.17 7.27 -3.21
N PHE A 195 10.49 7.09 -3.27
CA PHE A 195 11.12 5.95 -3.92
C PHE A 195 11.27 4.78 -2.94
N LYS A 196 10.16 4.13 -2.63
CA LYS A 196 10.07 2.94 -1.78
C LYS A 196 9.31 1.82 -2.50
N GLY A 197 9.31 0.63 -1.92
CA GLY A 197 8.55 -0.51 -2.41
C GLY A 197 8.95 -1.00 -3.80
N LYS A 198 7.98 -1.57 -4.49
CA LYS A 198 8.17 -2.24 -5.79
C LYS A 198 8.64 -1.30 -6.91
N TYR A 199 8.27 -0.02 -6.86
CA TYR A 199 8.52 0.96 -7.93
C TYR A 199 9.70 1.89 -7.64
N SER A 200 10.52 1.58 -6.62
CA SER A 200 11.66 2.39 -6.17
C SER A 200 12.76 2.57 -7.23
N ASP A 201 12.90 1.62 -8.16
CA ASP A 201 13.98 1.63 -9.16
C ASP A 201 13.68 2.55 -10.34
N ASN A 202 12.42 2.82 -10.63
CA ASN A 202 12.04 3.79 -11.66
C ASN A 202 12.08 5.21 -11.07
N LYS A 203 13.13 5.96 -11.41
CA LYS A 203 13.36 7.32 -10.90
C LYS A 203 12.72 8.43 -11.78
N GLU A 204 12.13 8.08 -12.92
CA GLU A 204 11.40 9.06 -13.75
C GLU A 204 10.13 9.51 -13.03
N THR A 205 9.96 10.83 -12.88
CA THR A 205 8.79 11.40 -12.21
C THR A 205 8.51 12.82 -12.66
N ILE A 206 7.23 13.17 -12.73
CA ILE A 206 6.76 14.56 -12.90
C ILE A 206 6.36 15.19 -11.55
N ALA A 207 6.57 14.50 -10.43
CA ALA A 207 6.31 15.05 -9.10
C ALA A 207 7.08 16.37 -8.88
N ASP A 208 6.50 17.26 -8.09
CA ASP A 208 7.17 18.53 -7.74
C ASP A 208 8.45 18.27 -6.92
N TYR A 209 8.43 17.22 -6.09
CA TYR A 209 9.57 16.75 -5.30
C TYR A 209 9.65 15.23 -5.32
N SER A 210 10.84 14.71 -5.04
CA SER A 210 11.07 13.29 -4.83
C SER A 210 11.93 13.07 -3.59
N ILE A 211 11.62 11.99 -2.85
CA ILE A 211 12.30 11.65 -1.59
C ILE A 211 12.64 10.15 -1.54
N ASN A 212 13.67 9.81 -0.79
CA ASN A 212 14.01 8.43 -0.45
C ASN A 212 13.61 8.07 0.99
N SER A 213 13.31 9.08 1.82
CA SER A 213 12.96 8.95 3.23
C SER A 213 11.85 9.93 3.58
N LEU A 214 10.86 9.47 4.38
CA LEU A 214 9.79 10.34 4.87
C LEU A 214 10.31 11.48 5.76
N SER A 215 11.50 11.33 6.34
CA SER A 215 12.15 12.38 7.13
C SER A 215 12.46 13.66 6.34
N GLU A 216 12.49 13.58 5.02
CA GLU A 216 12.69 14.73 4.11
C GLU A 216 11.40 15.57 3.94
N LEU A 217 10.22 14.94 4.12
CA LEU A 217 8.93 15.54 3.84
C LEU A 217 8.62 16.79 4.70
N PRO A 218 8.86 16.83 6.03
CA PRO A 218 8.59 18.01 6.83
C PRO A 218 9.35 19.26 6.38
N ILE A 219 10.57 19.08 5.85
CA ILE A 219 11.41 20.17 5.33
C ILE A 219 10.87 20.70 4.00
N ILE A 220 10.33 19.78 3.15
CA ILE A 220 9.71 20.18 1.88
C ILE A 220 8.45 20.98 2.13
N VAL A 221 7.60 20.51 3.05
CA VAL A 221 6.33 21.18 3.38
C VAL A 221 6.53 22.58 3.94
N GLU A 222 7.62 22.82 4.69
CA GLU A 222 7.97 24.17 5.19
C GLU A 222 8.35 25.16 4.10
N LYS A 223 8.80 24.69 2.95
CA LYS A 223 9.23 25.53 1.82
C LYS A 223 8.09 25.86 0.84
N LEU A 224 6.92 25.24 1.00
CA LEU A 224 5.72 25.39 0.16
C LEU A 224 4.68 26.32 0.80
#